data_153122add33cd2f68511e92e4b2b4286
#
_entry.id   153122add33cd2f68511e92e4b2b4286
#
_cell.length_a   1.000
_cell.length_b   1.000
_cell.length_c   1.000
_cell.angle_alpha   90.00
_cell.angle_beta   90.00
_cell.angle_gamma   90.00
#
_symmetry.space_group_name_H-M   'P 1'
#
loop_
_entity.id
_entity.type
_entity.pdbx_description
1 polymer ?
#
loop_
_entity_poly.entity_id
_entity_poly.type
_entity_poly.pdbx_seq_one_letter_code
_entity_poly.pdbx_strand_id
1 'polypeptide(L)'
;MKKKCIVLDLDNTLWGGIIGEDGPQGIALSHKGKGADFIAFQQALLDMHDRGIILAINSNNNPTDALEVIRTNPNMILKEKHFAAQRINWNDKAANIRELASELNIGLDSMVFFDDSPTNRHAVRNLVPEVEVPELPEDPSLYTKTLLALPYFATKAITDEDKMRGNLYVTERLRKEAEKGFSNQEEFLKSLGLEVRVYRNDDTSVERLAQLTEKTNQFNSNKNPLSPEEVLELIESDRHEVFYAQVTDRFGDYGITAVAF
;
A
#
# COMPACT_ATOMS: atom_id res chain seq x y z
N MET A 1 1.26 11.26 14.95
CA MET A 1 2.17 10.74 13.88
C MET A 1 1.31 10.30 12.71
N LYS A 2 1.71 10.52 11.46
CA LYS A 2 0.92 10.14 10.27
C LYS A 2 1.08 8.64 10.03
N LYS A 3 -0.02 7.89 9.98
CA LYS A 3 0.01 6.47 9.61
C LYS A 3 0.00 6.32 8.08
N LYS A 4 0.62 5.25 7.55
CA LYS A 4 0.82 5.02 6.12
C LYS A 4 0.18 3.72 5.63
N CYS A 5 -0.07 2.76 6.53
CA CYS A 5 -0.56 1.44 6.18
C CYS A 5 -1.71 1.02 7.11
N ILE A 6 -2.73 0.43 6.52
CA ILE A 6 -3.81 -0.25 7.22
C ILE A 6 -3.66 -1.75 6.97
N VAL A 7 -3.51 -2.51 8.06
CA VAL A 7 -3.48 -3.97 8.05
C VAL A 7 -4.85 -4.47 8.47
N LEU A 8 -5.45 -5.35 7.70
CA LEU A 8 -6.85 -5.77 7.81
C LEU A 8 -6.95 -7.28 8.05
N ASP A 9 -7.74 -7.67 9.02
CA ASP A 9 -8.32 -9.00 9.04
C ASP A 9 -9.41 -9.14 7.96
N LEU A 10 -9.91 -10.35 7.73
CA LEU A 10 -10.89 -10.66 6.72
C LEU A 10 -12.25 -11.00 7.32
N ASP A 11 -12.37 -12.14 8.03
CA ASP A 11 -13.60 -12.62 8.63
C ASP A 11 -14.15 -11.63 9.65
N ASN A 12 -15.45 -11.33 9.59
CA ASN A 12 -16.12 -10.29 10.39
C ASN A 12 -15.47 -8.89 10.36
N THR A 13 -14.50 -8.67 9.47
CA THR A 13 -13.84 -7.38 9.26
C THR A 13 -14.13 -6.82 7.85
N LEU A 14 -13.85 -7.57 6.78
CA LEU A 14 -14.18 -7.18 5.40
C LEU A 14 -15.48 -7.81 4.87
N TRP A 15 -15.93 -8.87 5.47
CA TRP A 15 -17.24 -9.51 5.28
C TRP A 15 -17.75 -10.09 6.59
N GLY A 16 -19.04 -10.30 6.72
CA GLY A 16 -19.60 -10.94 7.91
C GLY A 16 -19.58 -12.46 7.79
N GLY A 17 -19.29 -13.13 8.89
CA GLY A 17 -19.11 -14.57 8.94
C GLY A 17 -17.69 -15.04 8.80
N ILE A 18 -17.52 -16.36 8.89
CA ILE A 18 -16.21 -17.04 8.85
C ILE A 18 -16.16 -17.90 7.59
N ILE A 19 -15.29 -17.56 6.65
CA ILE A 19 -15.25 -18.21 5.34
C ILE A 19 -15.05 -19.72 5.42
N GLY A 20 -14.26 -20.20 6.36
CA GLY A 20 -14.02 -21.63 6.59
C GLY A 20 -15.23 -22.41 7.11
N GLU A 21 -16.22 -21.72 7.70
CA GLU A 21 -17.44 -22.31 8.25
C GLU A 21 -18.65 -22.08 7.34
N ASP A 22 -18.82 -20.83 6.87
CA ASP A 22 -20.01 -20.40 6.12
C ASP A 22 -19.86 -20.63 4.61
N GLY A 23 -18.64 -20.81 4.13
CA GLY A 23 -18.31 -20.88 2.71
C GLY A 23 -18.54 -19.58 1.93
N PRO A 24 -18.10 -19.49 0.65
CA PRO A 24 -18.19 -18.26 -0.15
C PRO A 24 -19.61 -17.72 -0.37
N GLN A 25 -20.63 -18.59 -0.25
CA GLN A 25 -22.04 -18.23 -0.42
C GLN A 25 -22.73 -17.85 0.90
N GLY A 26 -22.18 -18.26 2.04
CA GLY A 26 -22.76 -18.05 3.37
C GLY A 26 -22.32 -16.74 4.03
N ILE A 27 -21.19 -16.17 3.60
CA ILE A 27 -20.71 -14.90 4.16
C ILE A 27 -21.66 -13.74 3.85
N ALA A 28 -21.76 -12.78 4.78
CA ALA A 28 -22.57 -11.59 4.61
C ALA A 28 -21.77 -10.50 3.85
N LEU A 29 -21.95 -10.45 2.54
CA LEU A 29 -21.39 -9.43 1.68
C LEU A 29 -22.37 -9.12 0.54
N SER A 30 -23.24 -8.15 0.74
CA SER A 30 -24.33 -7.80 -0.17
C SER A 30 -24.77 -6.35 0.02
N HIS A 31 -25.42 -5.75 -0.97
CA HIS A 31 -25.94 -4.38 -0.87
C HIS A 31 -27.17 -4.21 0.06
N LYS A 32 -27.53 -5.26 0.82
CA LYS A 32 -28.67 -5.24 1.73
C LYS A 32 -28.29 -5.86 3.07
N GLY A 33 -28.99 -5.43 4.13
CA GLY A 33 -28.78 -5.92 5.48
C GLY A 33 -27.33 -5.71 5.97
N LYS A 34 -26.87 -6.59 6.87
CA LYS A 34 -25.52 -6.48 7.45
C LYS A 34 -24.38 -6.50 6.42
N GLY A 35 -24.58 -7.13 5.27
CA GLY A 35 -23.58 -7.16 4.21
C GLY A 35 -23.27 -5.78 3.63
N ALA A 36 -24.23 -4.85 3.66
CA ALA A 36 -24.05 -3.49 3.18
C ALA A 36 -23.06 -2.68 4.04
N ASP A 37 -22.99 -2.96 5.34
CA ASP A 37 -22.09 -2.29 6.26
C ASP A 37 -20.62 -2.62 5.93
N PHE A 38 -20.33 -3.89 5.60
CA PHE A 38 -19.01 -4.31 5.15
C PHE A 38 -18.64 -3.70 3.80
N ILE A 39 -19.61 -3.57 2.87
CA ILE A 39 -19.37 -2.88 1.59
C ILE A 39 -19.02 -1.40 1.84
N ALA A 40 -19.75 -0.72 2.72
CA ALA A 40 -19.48 0.68 3.06
C ALA A 40 -18.09 0.84 3.70
N PHE A 41 -17.69 -0.09 4.55
CA PHE A 41 -16.35 -0.08 5.14
C PHE A 41 -15.26 -0.33 4.09
N GLN A 42 -15.45 -1.29 3.18
CA GLN A 42 -14.53 -1.52 2.08
C GLN A 42 -14.43 -0.32 1.14
N GLN A 43 -15.53 0.39 0.87
CA GLN A 43 -15.50 1.60 0.07
C GLN A 43 -14.66 2.70 0.74
N ALA A 44 -14.82 2.90 2.04
CA ALA A 44 -14.01 3.87 2.79
C ALA A 44 -12.51 3.48 2.79
N LEU A 45 -12.20 2.19 2.86
CA LEU A 45 -10.81 1.70 2.73
C LEU A 45 -10.26 1.92 1.31
N LEU A 46 -11.07 1.74 0.26
CA LEU A 46 -10.68 2.03 -1.11
C LEU A 46 -10.40 3.53 -1.29
N ASP A 47 -11.26 4.40 -0.76
CA ASP A 47 -11.04 5.84 -0.77
C ASP A 47 -9.74 6.25 -0.05
N MET A 48 -9.38 5.53 1.04
CA MET A 48 -8.09 5.71 1.71
C MET A 48 -6.92 5.23 0.84
N HIS A 49 -7.07 4.09 0.17
CA HIS A 49 -6.07 3.55 -0.76
C HIS A 49 -5.80 4.54 -1.91
N ASP A 50 -6.86 5.10 -2.51
CA ASP A 50 -6.76 6.07 -3.61
C ASP A 50 -6.10 7.40 -3.16
N ARG A 51 -6.09 7.65 -1.85
CA ARG A 51 -5.35 8.74 -1.21
C ARG A 51 -3.92 8.36 -0.80
N GLY A 52 -3.45 7.18 -1.20
CA GLY A 52 -2.08 6.70 -0.99
C GLY A 52 -1.85 5.98 0.34
N ILE A 53 -2.90 5.52 1.02
CA ILE A 53 -2.76 4.62 2.17
C ILE A 53 -2.56 3.21 1.66
N ILE A 54 -1.53 2.55 2.15
CA ILE A 54 -1.20 1.16 1.83
C ILE A 54 -2.20 0.26 2.53
N LEU A 55 -2.76 -0.73 1.83
CA LEU A 55 -3.57 -1.78 2.43
C LEU A 55 -2.79 -3.10 2.44
N ALA A 56 -2.88 -3.84 3.54
CA ALA A 56 -2.32 -5.18 3.67
C ALA A 56 -3.31 -6.10 4.38
N ILE A 57 -3.21 -7.40 4.14
CA ILE A 57 -4.04 -8.43 4.80
C ILE A 57 -3.21 -9.15 5.86
N ASN A 58 -3.83 -9.39 7.02
CA ASN A 58 -3.33 -10.28 8.06
C ASN A 58 -4.49 -11.07 8.66
N SER A 59 -4.74 -12.26 8.15
CA SER A 59 -5.90 -13.08 8.53
C SER A 59 -5.52 -14.52 8.81
N ASN A 60 -6.12 -15.09 9.85
CA ASN A 60 -6.04 -16.51 10.15
C ASN A 60 -7.08 -17.25 9.31
N ASN A 61 -6.66 -17.69 8.13
CA ASN A 61 -7.55 -18.27 7.14
C ASN A 61 -6.80 -19.24 6.22
N ASN A 62 -7.56 -20.06 5.49
CA ASN A 62 -7.05 -20.79 4.34
C ASN A 62 -6.87 -19.82 3.15
N PRO A 63 -5.65 -19.65 2.60
CA PRO A 63 -5.39 -18.72 1.51
C PRO A 63 -6.29 -18.91 0.29
N THR A 64 -6.57 -20.17 -0.08
CA THR A 64 -7.38 -20.49 -1.26
C THR A 64 -8.79 -19.94 -1.12
N ASP A 65 -9.44 -20.18 0.01
CA ASP A 65 -10.83 -19.82 0.24
C ASP A 65 -10.99 -18.29 0.36
N ALA A 66 -10.08 -17.65 1.10
CA ALA A 66 -10.10 -16.21 1.28
C ALA A 66 -9.82 -15.46 -0.03
N LEU A 67 -8.85 -15.91 -0.83
CA LEU A 67 -8.52 -15.31 -2.12
C LEU A 67 -9.62 -15.56 -3.16
N GLU A 68 -10.34 -16.68 -3.09
CA GLU A 68 -11.49 -16.92 -3.95
C GLU A 68 -12.55 -15.83 -3.75
N VAL A 69 -12.91 -15.50 -2.49
CA VAL A 69 -13.85 -14.41 -2.20
C VAL A 69 -13.36 -13.08 -2.77
N ILE A 70 -12.10 -12.72 -2.51
CA ILE A 70 -11.52 -11.44 -2.97
C ILE A 70 -11.57 -11.33 -4.50
N ARG A 71 -11.33 -12.44 -5.22
CA ARG A 71 -11.28 -12.48 -6.68
C ARG A 71 -12.66 -12.55 -7.32
N THR A 72 -13.53 -13.37 -6.80
CA THR A 72 -14.75 -13.80 -7.51
C THR A 72 -16.05 -13.24 -6.98
N ASN A 73 -16.10 -12.84 -5.68
CA ASN A 73 -17.34 -12.31 -5.13
C ASN A 73 -17.68 -10.96 -5.79
N PRO A 74 -18.88 -10.84 -6.45
CA PRO A 74 -19.25 -9.63 -7.19
C PRO A 74 -19.45 -8.40 -6.30
N ASN A 75 -19.73 -8.59 -5.02
CA ASN A 75 -19.96 -7.51 -4.06
C ASN A 75 -18.68 -7.09 -3.33
N MET A 76 -17.56 -7.81 -3.53
CA MET A 76 -16.28 -7.44 -2.93
C MET A 76 -15.73 -6.18 -3.63
N ILE A 77 -15.62 -5.07 -2.90
CA ILE A 77 -15.10 -3.80 -3.42
C ILE A 77 -13.57 -3.86 -3.53
N LEU A 78 -12.91 -4.27 -2.45
CA LEU A 78 -11.47 -4.43 -2.44
C LEU A 78 -11.08 -5.69 -3.20
N LYS A 79 -10.24 -5.54 -4.20
CA LYS A 79 -9.69 -6.63 -5.00
C LYS A 79 -8.23 -6.87 -4.65
N GLU A 80 -7.69 -8.01 -5.04
CA GLU A 80 -6.31 -8.40 -4.77
C GLU A 80 -5.28 -7.30 -5.17
N LYS A 81 -5.57 -6.56 -6.25
CA LYS A 81 -4.75 -5.44 -6.72
C LYS A 81 -4.69 -4.23 -5.77
N HIS A 82 -5.51 -4.16 -4.74
CA HIS A 82 -5.49 -3.07 -3.76
C HIS A 82 -4.62 -3.39 -2.53
N PHE A 83 -4.18 -4.64 -2.39
CA PHE A 83 -3.36 -5.06 -1.25
C PHE A 83 -1.89 -5.15 -1.64
N ALA A 84 -1.06 -4.38 -0.98
CA ALA A 84 0.39 -4.32 -1.22
C ALA A 84 1.13 -5.57 -0.70
N ALA A 85 0.62 -6.18 0.37
CA ALA A 85 1.16 -7.41 0.95
C ALA A 85 0.05 -8.19 1.67
N GLN A 86 0.26 -9.49 1.88
CA GLN A 86 -0.74 -10.34 2.54
C GLN A 86 -0.09 -11.43 3.37
N ARG A 87 -0.69 -11.71 4.52
CA ARG A 87 -0.44 -12.85 5.39
C ARG A 87 -1.79 -13.51 5.68
N ILE A 88 -2.12 -14.51 4.87
CA ILE A 88 -3.31 -15.36 5.07
C ILE A 88 -2.76 -16.72 5.45
N ASN A 89 -2.69 -16.99 6.74
CA ASN A 89 -2.10 -18.18 7.32
C ASN A 89 -2.55 -18.35 8.77
N TRP A 90 -2.11 -19.41 9.44
CA TRP A 90 -2.44 -19.70 10.83
C TRP A 90 -1.35 -19.31 11.82
N ASN A 91 -0.40 -18.47 11.39
CA ASN A 91 0.65 -17.94 12.25
C ASN A 91 0.13 -16.83 13.18
N ASP A 92 0.93 -16.49 14.17
CA ASP A 92 0.66 -15.39 15.07
C ASP A 92 0.55 -14.05 14.33
N LYS A 93 -0.51 -13.30 14.60
CA LYS A 93 -0.79 -12.04 13.90
C LYS A 93 0.25 -10.95 14.18
N ALA A 94 0.84 -10.94 15.37
CA ALA A 94 1.91 -9.98 15.69
C ALA A 94 3.20 -10.31 14.92
N ALA A 95 3.53 -11.59 14.76
CA ALA A 95 4.64 -12.02 13.90
C ALA A 95 4.39 -11.64 12.43
N ASN A 96 3.19 -11.92 11.91
CA ASN A 96 2.78 -11.53 10.57
C ASN A 96 2.90 -10.01 10.33
N ILE A 97 2.53 -9.18 11.30
CA ILE A 97 2.65 -7.71 11.19
C ILE A 97 4.11 -7.28 11.08
N ARG A 98 5.04 -7.90 11.81
CA ARG A 98 6.47 -7.61 11.68
C ARG A 98 7.00 -8.00 10.30
N GLU A 99 6.56 -9.14 9.77
CA GLU A 99 6.92 -9.56 8.43
C GLU A 99 6.37 -8.61 7.36
N LEU A 100 5.10 -8.17 7.49
CA LEU A 100 4.50 -7.18 6.61
C LEU A 100 5.27 -5.84 6.64
N ALA A 101 5.65 -5.37 7.82
CA ALA A 101 6.44 -4.15 7.97
C ALA A 101 7.81 -4.27 7.26
N SER A 102 8.48 -5.40 7.43
CA SER A 102 9.75 -5.70 6.76
C SER A 102 9.60 -5.79 5.24
N GLU A 103 8.58 -6.52 4.75
CA GLU A 103 8.31 -6.67 3.31
C GLU A 103 7.99 -5.34 2.63
N LEU A 104 7.20 -4.49 3.29
CA LEU A 104 6.81 -3.17 2.81
C LEU A 104 7.87 -2.10 3.08
N ASN A 105 8.93 -2.44 3.81
CA ASN A 105 9.98 -1.50 4.22
C ASN A 105 9.42 -0.23 4.89
N ILE A 106 8.49 -0.42 5.83
CA ILE A 106 7.88 0.66 6.62
C ILE A 106 8.02 0.38 8.10
N GLY A 107 8.05 1.44 8.93
CA GLY A 107 8.07 1.30 10.38
C GLY A 107 6.74 0.78 10.92
N LEU A 108 6.79 -0.04 11.97
CA LEU A 108 5.61 -0.55 12.69
C LEU A 108 4.73 0.60 13.22
N ASP A 109 5.34 1.70 13.62
CA ASP A 109 4.69 2.93 14.08
C ASP A 109 3.86 3.63 12.99
N SER A 110 4.08 3.28 11.71
CA SER A 110 3.30 3.76 10.57
C SER A 110 2.09 2.89 10.25
N MET A 111 1.85 1.81 10.99
CA MET A 111 0.77 0.85 10.75
C MET A 111 -0.43 1.06 11.68
N VAL A 112 -1.61 0.69 11.18
CA VAL A 112 -2.86 0.56 11.94
C VAL A 112 -3.42 -0.83 11.65
N PHE A 113 -3.82 -1.58 12.68
CA PHE A 113 -4.36 -2.93 12.55
C PHE A 113 -5.83 -2.97 12.93
N PHE A 114 -6.67 -3.42 12.01
CA PHE A 114 -8.11 -3.67 12.22
C PHE A 114 -8.41 -5.15 12.25
N ASP A 115 -9.09 -5.57 13.31
CA ASP A 115 -9.50 -6.95 13.54
C ASP A 115 -10.74 -6.97 14.46
N ASP A 116 -11.77 -7.75 14.16
CA ASP A 116 -12.99 -7.82 14.94
C ASP A 116 -12.77 -8.52 16.29
N SER A 117 -11.80 -9.45 16.37
CA SER A 117 -11.50 -10.22 17.57
C SER A 117 -10.80 -9.37 18.65
N PRO A 118 -11.42 -9.20 19.84
CA PRO A 118 -10.76 -8.51 20.96
C PRO A 118 -9.46 -9.21 21.39
N THR A 119 -9.41 -10.54 21.29
CA THR A 119 -8.23 -11.34 21.63
C THR A 119 -7.05 -11.01 20.72
N ASN A 120 -7.28 -10.96 19.40
CA ASN A 120 -6.24 -10.62 18.44
C ASN A 120 -5.76 -9.18 18.64
N ARG A 121 -6.69 -8.23 18.83
CA ARG A 121 -6.34 -6.84 19.12
C ARG A 121 -5.48 -6.70 20.37
N HIS A 122 -5.86 -7.41 21.45
CA HIS A 122 -5.11 -7.40 22.70
C HIS A 122 -3.70 -7.99 22.51
N ALA A 123 -3.59 -9.12 21.82
CA ALA A 123 -2.30 -9.75 21.53
C ALA A 123 -1.37 -8.81 20.74
N VAL A 124 -1.87 -8.17 19.68
CA VAL A 124 -1.07 -7.25 18.86
C VAL A 124 -0.66 -6.02 19.66
N ARG A 125 -1.54 -5.41 20.47
CA ARG A 125 -1.18 -4.28 21.35
C ARG A 125 -0.05 -4.60 22.32
N ASN A 126 -0.05 -5.81 22.85
CA ASN A 126 0.97 -6.22 23.82
C ASN A 126 2.30 -6.60 23.16
N LEU A 127 2.24 -7.29 22.02
CA LEU A 127 3.42 -7.85 21.36
C LEU A 127 4.07 -6.88 20.38
N VAL A 128 3.30 -5.93 19.83
CA VAL A 128 3.75 -4.93 18.84
C VAL A 128 3.18 -3.55 19.21
N PRO A 129 3.60 -2.97 20.34
CA PRO A 129 3.01 -1.74 20.88
C PRO A 129 3.17 -0.51 20.00
N GLU A 130 4.04 -0.54 19.00
CA GLU A 130 4.21 0.54 18.01
C GLU A 130 3.04 0.63 17.02
N VAL A 131 2.35 -0.48 16.79
CA VAL A 131 1.19 -0.54 15.90
C VAL A 131 -0.04 0.04 16.59
N GLU A 132 -0.72 0.93 15.90
CA GLU A 132 -2.01 1.42 16.37
C GLU A 132 -3.09 0.35 16.16
N VAL A 133 -3.84 0.03 17.19
CA VAL A 133 -4.90 -0.98 17.14
C VAL A 133 -6.18 -0.36 17.70
N PRO A 134 -7.01 0.28 16.86
CA PRO A 134 -8.26 0.88 17.31
C PRO A 134 -9.24 -0.17 17.84
N GLU A 135 -10.13 0.24 18.74
CA GLU A 135 -11.27 -0.59 19.09
C GLU A 135 -12.24 -0.65 17.92
N LEU A 136 -12.51 -1.86 17.45
CA LEU A 136 -13.55 -2.10 16.45
C LEU A 136 -14.85 -2.46 17.18
N PRO A 137 -15.95 -1.72 16.96
CA PRO A 137 -17.24 -2.02 17.57
C PRO A 137 -17.76 -3.41 17.16
N GLU A 138 -18.65 -4.02 17.96
CA GLU A 138 -19.32 -5.26 17.57
C GLU A 138 -20.31 -5.07 16.41
N ASP A 139 -20.85 -3.85 16.26
CA ASP A 139 -21.76 -3.48 15.17
C ASP A 139 -20.97 -3.00 13.94
N PRO A 140 -20.99 -3.76 12.82
CA PRO A 140 -20.28 -3.39 11.60
C PRO A 140 -20.71 -2.06 10.97
N SER A 141 -21.95 -1.58 11.25
CA SER A 141 -22.43 -0.30 10.78
C SER A 141 -21.59 0.89 11.28
N LEU A 142 -20.83 0.68 12.35
CA LEU A 142 -19.94 1.68 12.95
C LEU A 142 -18.49 1.61 12.44
N TYR A 143 -18.11 0.59 11.67
CA TYR A 143 -16.73 0.40 11.20
C TYR A 143 -16.22 1.58 10.37
N THR A 144 -17.02 2.03 9.42
CA THR A 144 -16.69 3.21 8.59
C THR A 144 -16.48 4.44 9.47
N LYS A 145 -17.37 4.69 10.42
CA LYS A 145 -17.25 5.82 11.34
C LYS A 145 -15.98 5.73 12.19
N THR A 146 -15.65 4.53 12.68
CA THR A 146 -14.44 4.27 13.46
C THR A 146 -13.19 4.59 12.64
N LEU A 147 -13.11 4.10 11.40
CA LEU A 147 -12.00 4.39 10.49
C LEU A 147 -11.83 5.89 10.23
N LEU A 148 -12.93 6.58 9.89
CA LEU A 148 -12.89 8.00 9.53
C LEU A 148 -12.63 8.91 10.73
N ALA A 149 -12.90 8.47 11.96
CA ALA A 149 -12.60 9.20 13.18
C ALA A 149 -11.13 9.16 13.60
N LEU A 150 -10.31 8.28 12.98
CA LEU A 150 -8.90 8.21 13.32
C LEU A 150 -8.15 9.46 12.84
N PRO A 151 -7.41 10.14 13.73
CA PRO A 151 -6.75 11.41 13.40
C PRO A 151 -5.53 11.25 12.48
N TYR A 152 -5.13 10.01 12.20
CA TYR A 152 -3.88 9.66 11.53
C TYR A 152 -3.90 9.84 10.02
N PHE A 153 -5.10 9.83 9.41
CA PHE A 153 -5.30 9.85 7.96
C PHE A 153 -5.76 11.20 7.43
N ALA A 154 -5.91 12.21 8.30
CA ALA A 154 -6.26 13.58 7.89
C ALA A 154 -5.06 14.20 7.14
N THR A 155 -5.20 14.36 5.83
CA THR A 155 -4.24 15.10 4.99
C THR A 155 -4.88 16.37 4.46
N LYS A 156 -4.21 17.52 4.64
CA LYS A 156 -4.68 18.81 4.11
C LYS A 156 -4.54 18.92 2.59
N ALA A 157 -3.59 18.20 2.00
CA ALA A 157 -3.39 18.08 0.56
C ALA A 157 -2.89 16.67 0.22
N ILE A 158 -3.46 16.05 -0.80
CA ILE A 158 -3.01 14.77 -1.37
C ILE A 158 -2.17 15.14 -2.58
N THR A 159 -0.89 14.77 -2.57
CA THR A 159 -0.03 14.92 -3.75
C THR A 159 -0.28 13.76 -4.71
N ASP A 160 0.04 13.92 -5.98
CA ASP A 160 -0.07 12.83 -6.96
C ASP A 160 0.86 11.65 -6.59
N GLU A 161 1.97 11.93 -5.93
CA GLU A 161 2.86 10.91 -5.36
C GLU A 161 2.22 10.13 -4.20
N ASP A 162 1.43 10.79 -3.36
CA ASP A 162 0.67 10.09 -2.31
C ASP A 162 -0.33 9.12 -2.93
N LYS A 163 -1.02 9.51 -4.01
CA LYS A 163 -1.96 8.64 -4.76
C LYS A 163 -1.24 7.44 -5.39
N MET A 164 -0.05 7.65 -5.93
CA MET A 164 0.74 6.59 -6.57
C MET A 164 1.34 5.60 -5.57
N ARG A 165 1.51 5.98 -4.30
CA ARG A 165 2.20 5.17 -3.30
C ARG A 165 1.61 3.78 -3.14
N GLY A 166 0.29 3.66 -2.93
CA GLY A 166 -0.39 2.37 -2.80
C GLY A 166 -0.13 1.47 -4.01
N ASN A 167 -0.28 2.02 -5.20
CA ASN A 167 -0.05 1.31 -6.46
C ASN A 167 1.40 0.84 -6.63
N LEU A 168 2.39 1.64 -6.22
CA LEU A 168 3.81 1.27 -6.29
C LEU A 168 4.12 0.03 -5.44
N TYR A 169 3.56 -0.08 -4.24
CA TYR A 169 3.74 -1.28 -3.40
C TYR A 169 3.07 -2.51 -4.01
N VAL A 170 1.88 -2.37 -4.58
CA VAL A 170 1.21 -3.47 -5.29
C VAL A 170 2.04 -3.91 -6.50
N THR A 171 2.53 -2.97 -7.30
CA THR A 171 3.40 -3.22 -8.45
C THR A 171 4.64 -4.00 -8.04
N GLU A 172 5.30 -3.59 -6.95
CA GLU A 172 6.49 -4.28 -6.41
C GLU A 172 6.17 -5.70 -5.93
N ARG A 173 5.02 -5.91 -5.28
CA ARG A 173 4.56 -7.25 -4.92
C ARG A 173 4.39 -8.14 -6.14
N LEU A 174 3.65 -7.67 -7.15
CA LEU A 174 3.42 -8.42 -8.39
C LEU A 174 4.73 -8.74 -9.12
N ARG A 175 5.69 -7.81 -9.09
CA ARG A 175 7.03 -8.00 -9.64
C ARG A 175 7.79 -9.12 -8.92
N LYS A 176 7.81 -9.09 -7.58
CA LYS A 176 8.44 -10.15 -6.75
C LYS A 176 7.78 -11.51 -6.92
N GLU A 177 6.46 -11.55 -7.05
CA GLU A 177 5.73 -12.79 -7.32
C GLU A 177 6.09 -13.36 -8.70
N ALA A 178 6.16 -12.51 -9.72
CA ALA A 178 6.55 -12.91 -11.06
C ALA A 178 8.01 -13.42 -11.12
N GLU A 179 8.94 -12.79 -10.38
CA GLU A 179 10.33 -13.18 -10.30
C GLU A 179 10.51 -14.65 -9.87
N LYS A 180 9.68 -15.13 -8.94
CA LYS A 180 9.73 -16.53 -8.45
C LYS A 180 9.47 -17.58 -9.55
N GLY A 181 8.85 -17.18 -10.65
CA GLY A 181 8.58 -18.04 -11.81
C GLY A 181 9.75 -18.19 -12.78
N PHE A 182 10.84 -17.45 -12.59
CA PHE A 182 12.00 -17.46 -13.48
C PHE A 182 13.18 -18.19 -12.85
N SER A 183 13.91 -18.93 -13.67
CA SER A 183 15.09 -19.69 -13.22
C SER A 183 16.37 -18.86 -13.11
N ASN A 184 16.41 -17.70 -13.79
CA ASN A 184 17.53 -16.77 -13.69
C ASN A 184 17.07 -15.31 -13.80
N GLN A 185 17.86 -14.42 -13.20
CA GLN A 185 17.56 -12.99 -13.09
C GLN A 185 17.56 -12.29 -14.47
N GLU A 186 18.38 -12.70 -15.41
CA GLU A 186 18.48 -12.07 -16.73
C GLU A 186 17.20 -12.26 -17.54
N GLU A 187 16.64 -13.48 -17.53
CA GLU A 187 15.36 -13.77 -18.18
C GLU A 187 14.22 -12.98 -17.55
N PHE A 188 14.21 -12.90 -16.22
CA PHE A 188 13.24 -12.08 -15.51
C PHE A 188 13.33 -10.61 -15.92
N LEU A 189 14.53 -10.01 -15.88
CA LEU A 189 14.74 -8.61 -16.27
C LEU A 189 14.30 -8.35 -17.72
N LYS A 190 14.62 -9.25 -18.65
CA LYS A 190 14.15 -9.15 -20.04
C LYS A 190 12.63 -9.20 -20.15
N SER A 191 11.99 -10.02 -19.31
CA SER A 191 10.53 -10.17 -19.30
C SER A 191 9.78 -8.93 -18.78
N LEU A 192 10.46 -8.02 -18.08
CA LEU A 192 9.85 -6.81 -17.54
C LEU A 192 9.40 -5.84 -18.63
N GLY A 193 10.05 -5.84 -19.82
CA GLY A 193 9.79 -4.85 -20.85
C GLY A 193 10.09 -3.43 -20.36
N LEU A 194 11.23 -3.28 -19.68
CA LEU A 194 11.61 -2.03 -19.02
C LEU A 194 11.86 -0.93 -20.05
N GLU A 195 11.12 0.17 -19.93
CA GLU A 195 11.33 1.38 -20.71
C GLU A 195 11.90 2.48 -19.82
N VAL A 196 12.97 3.12 -20.31
CA VAL A 196 13.61 4.27 -19.65
C VAL A 196 13.54 5.45 -20.59
N ARG A 197 12.84 6.51 -20.18
CA ARG A 197 12.79 7.78 -20.89
C ARG A 197 13.67 8.77 -20.19
N VAL A 198 14.64 9.32 -20.93
CA VAL A 198 15.59 10.32 -20.41
C VAL A 198 15.20 11.68 -20.96
N TYR A 199 15.10 12.64 -20.08
CA TYR A 199 14.82 14.04 -20.39
C TYR A 199 16.05 14.89 -20.06
N ARG A 200 16.27 15.95 -20.82
CA ARG A 200 17.38 16.87 -20.64
C ARG A 200 16.85 18.29 -20.57
N ASN A 201 17.24 19.02 -19.54
CA ASN A 201 16.90 20.43 -19.31
C ASN A 201 15.39 20.71 -19.49
N ASP A 202 14.55 19.82 -18.96
CA ASP A 202 13.09 19.91 -19.02
C ASP A 202 12.57 20.43 -17.67
N ASP A 203 11.82 21.52 -17.68
CA ASP A 203 11.35 22.25 -16.52
C ASP A 203 9.97 21.76 -15.99
N THR A 204 9.36 20.78 -16.66
CA THR A 204 8.02 20.32 -16.31
C THR A 204 7.91 19.57 -14.97
N SER A 205 9.04 19.18 -14.39
CA SER A 205 9.12 18.32 -13.20
C SER A 205 10.01 18.86 -12.09
N VAL A 206 10.26 20.16 -12.05
CA VAL A 206 11.22 20.82 -11.15
C VAL A 206 11.01 20.48 -9.68
N GLU A 207 9.76 20.53 -9.17
CA GLU A 207 9.46 20.19 -7.79
C GLU A 207 9.82 18.74 -7.45
N ARG A 208 9.60 17.83 -8.43
CA ARG A 208 9.94 16.41 -8.25
C ARG A 208 11.45 16.18 -8.26
N LEU A 209 12.17 16.88 -9.12
CA LEU A 209 13.63 16.79 -9.19
C LEU A 209 14.26 17.29 -7.87
N ALA A 210 13.79 18.42 -7.34
CA ALA A 210 14.21 18.94 -6.05
C ALA A 210 13.96 17.95 -4.91
N GLN A 211 12.76 17.35 -4.85
CA GLN A 211 12.44 16.32 -3.85
C GLN A 211 13.38 15.12 -3.90
N LEU A 212 13.80 14.67 -5.08
CA LEU A 212 14.71 13.53 -5.22
C LEU A 212 16.09 13.83 -4.62
N THR A 213 16.57 15.06 -4.68
CA THR A 213 17.84 15.45 -4.03
C THR A 213 17.77 15.35 -2.51
N GLU A 214 16.59 15.61 -1.92
CA GLU A 214 16.39 15.58 -0.47
C GLU A 214 16.15 14.15 0.05
N LYS A 215 15.31 13.37 -0.66
CA LYS A 215 14.79 12.08 -0.17
C LYS A 215 15.69 10.87 -0.47
N THR A 216 16.63 11.00 -1.42
CA THR A 216 17.42 9.85 -1.85
C THR A 216 18.63 9.63 -0.93
N ASN A 217 18.61 8.52 -0.17
CA ASN A 217 19.71 8.10 0.70
C ASN A 217 20.64 7.06 0.07
N GLN A 218 20.19 6.38 -0.99
CA GLN A 218 20.98 5.40 -1.74
C GLN A 218 21.32 5.97 -3.12
N PHE A 219 22.53 5.72 -3.58
CA PHE A 219 23.03 6.24 -4.88
C PHE A 219 23.02 7.77 -5.00
N ASN A 220 23.08 8.49 -3.88
CA ASN A 220 23.24 9.93 -3.86
C ASN A 220 24.72 10.24 -3.64
N SER A 221 25.41 10.66 -4.72
CA SER A 221 26.84 10.97 -4.69
C SER A 221 27.14 12.31 -4.01
N ASN A 222 26.14 13.19 -3.91
CA ASN A 222 26.29 14.51 -3.28
C ASN A 222 25.01 14.86 -2.52
N LYS A 223 25.04 14.72 -1.18
CA LYS A 223 23.91 15.08 -0.30
C LYS A 223 23.75 16.60 -0.17
N ASN A 224 23.45 17.26 -1.27
CA ASN A 224 23.11 18.67 -1.27
C ASN A 224 21.67 18.81 -1.77
N PRO A 225 20.67 18.91 -0.86
CA PRO A 225 19.28 19.15 -1.24
C PRO A 225 19.19 20.48 -2.00
N LEU A 226 18.53 20.46 -3.14
CA LEU A 226 18.27 21.65 -3.95
C LEU A 226 16.81 22.08 -3.80
N SER A 227 16.57 23.37 -3.76
CA SER A 227 15.22 23.92 -3.87
C SER A 227 14.71 23.85 -5.32
N PRO A 228 13.41 23.95 -5.56
CA PRO A 228 12.86 24.05 -6.92
C PRO A 228 13.45 25.19 -7.73
N GLU A 229 13.71 26.35 -7.10
CA GLU A 229 14.33 27.52 -7.73
C GLU A 229 15.77 27.23 -8.17
N GLU A 230 16.57 26.57 -7.31
CA GLU A 230 17.93 26.17 -7.63
C GLU A 230 17.98 25.14 -8.77
N VAL A 231 17.03 24.19 -8.83
CA VAL A 231 16.90 23.25 -9.94
C VAL A 231 16.59 23.98 -11.24
N LEU A 232 15.70 24.97 -11.22
CA LEU A 232 15.35 25.76 -12.39
C LEU A 232 16.56 26.57 -12.88
N GLU A 233 17.32 27.21 -11.99
CA GLU A 233 18.55 27.93 -12.31
C GLU A 233 19.58 27.01 -13.00
N LEU A 234 19.71 25.75 -12.57
CA LEU A 234 20.59 24.77 -13.21
C LEU A 234 20.11 24.39 -14.61
N ILE A 235 18.80 24.23 -14.81
CA ILE A 235 18.18 23.90 -16.10
C ILE A 235 18.41 25.03 -17.11
N GLU A 236 18.31 26.29 -16.67
CA GLU A 236 18.50 27.50 -17.50
C GLU A 236 19.96 27.85 -17.73
N SER A 237 20.89 27.23 -17.00
CA SER A 237 22.31 27.56 -17.06
C SER A 237 23.01 26.97 -18.30
N ASP A 238 23.77 27.78 -19.01
CA ASP A 238 24.63 27.30 -20.10
C ASP A 238 25.84 26.43 -19.64
N ARG A 239 26.05 26.31 -18.32
CA ARG A 239 27.21 25.61 -17.74
C ARG A 239 26.85 24.24 -17.15
N HIS A 240 25.57 23.94 -17.00
CA HIS A 240 25.08 22.72 -16.39
C HIS A 240 24.09 22.03 -17.32
N GLU A 241 23.97 20.73 -17.15
CA GLU A 241 22.96 19.93 -17.81
C GLU A 241 22.22 19.11 -16.76
N VAL A 242 20.92 19.23 -16.74
CA VAL A 242 20.06 18.46 -15.84
C VAL A 242 19.42 17.32 -16.63
N PHE A 243 19.68 16.10 -16.21
CA PHE A 243 19.04 14.91 -16.77
C PHE A 243 18.14 14.26 -15.72
N TYR A 244 16.99 13.77 -16.14
CA TYR A 244 16.20 12.89 -15.31
C TYR A 244 15.65 11.72 -16.11
N ALA A 245 15.36 10.62 -15.41
CA ALA A 245 14.86 9.39 -16.02
C ALA A 245 13.51 8.98 -15.41
N GLN A 246 12.55 8.77 -16.27
CA GLN A 246 11.27 8.12 -15.95
C GLN A 246 11.36 6.66 -16.37
N VAL A 247 10.88 5.76 -15.50
CA VAL A 247 10.96 4.31 -15.71
C VAL A 247 9.57 3.70 -15.65
N THR A 248 9.26 2.87 -16.64
CA THR A 248 8.04 2.05 -16.70
C THR A 248 8.38 0.60 -17.01
N ASP A 249 7.55 -0.34 -16.58
CA ASP A 249 7.60 -1.72 -16.99
C ASP A 249 6.18 -2.30 -17.14
N ARG A 250 6.06 -3.60 -17.45
CA ARG A 250 4.77 -4.26 -17.63
C ARG A 250 3.87 -4.26 -16.38
N PHE A 251 4.40 -3.97 -15.20
CA PHE A 251 3.66 -3.92 -13.95
C PHE A 251 3.19 -2.52 -13.61
N GLY A 252 3.88 -1.46 -14.07
CA GLY A 252 3.45 -0.10 -13.83
C GLY A 252 4.44 1.00 -14.20
N ASP A 253 4.05 2.23 -13.87
CA ASP A 253 4.87 3.42 -13.99
C ASP A 253 5.49 3.76 -12.62
N TYR A 254 6.80 3.86 -12.57
CA TYR A 254 7.57 4.21 -11.36
C TYR A 254 7.82 5.72 -11.25
N GLY A 255 7.37 6.48 -12.24
CA GLY A 255 7.62 7.91 -12.32
C GLY A 255 9.09 8.25 -12.53
N ILE A 256 9.49 9.44 -12.06
CA ILE A 256 10.89 9.89 -12.13
C ILE A 256 11.67 9.21 -11.00
N THR A 257 12.65 8.38 -11.38
CA THR A 257 13.43 7.54 -10.47
C THR A 257 14.86 7.99 -10.29
N ALA A 258 15.39 8.81 -11.20
CA ALA A 258 16.75 9.29 -11.16
C ALA A 258 16.83 10.73 -11.66
N VAL A 259 17.77 11.51 -11.11
CA VAL A 259 18.15 12.85 -11.54
C VAL A 259 19.66 13.01 -11.45
N ALA A 260 20.23 13.74 -12.39
CA ALA A 260 21.66 14.14 -12.43
C ALA A 260 21.78 15.61 -12.82
N PHE A 261 22.70 16.31 -12.13
CA PHE A 261 22.99 17.74 -12.30
C PHE A 261 24.44 17.96 -12.69
#